data_48cb28b242819cb8e54d52f327e72ac6
#
_entry.id   48cb28b242819cb8e54d52f327e72ac6
#
_cell.length_a   1.000
_cell.length_b   1.000
_cell.length_c   1.000
_cell.angle_alpha   90.00
_cell.angle_beta   90.00
_cell.angle_gamma   90.00
#
_symmetry.space_group_name_H-M   'P 1'
#
loop_
_entity.id
_entity.type
_entity.pdbx_description
1 polymer ?
#
loop_
_entity_poly.entity_id
_entity_poly.type
_entity_poly.pdbx_seq_one_letter_code
_entity_poly.pdbx_strand_id
1 'polypeptide(L)'
;TASSNEFISELKGKVADEDIENTMDFVYSNLPLFLDASDYELIAKKLSNDSIASITQQNYNTLISPSGFVAKEMILKDPLGLSFIALKKLRQLGFGDDFKVHNGFVISKDEQNLLLFISPKLAANETDKNAQFIQNLKTDIASTNVAFKNKITVEFFGGTAVAVANAQQIKSDIQLTVGIAITILLLILVLFYKKITIPIILFVPTIFGGLLAVAVLFLVREKISAVSLGIGAVLLGVTLDYSLHILTHIRNKGTVENLYKEIAKPILLSSLTTAMAFLCLLFLKSQALQDLGIFAAISVLGAS
;
A
#
# COMPACT_ATOMS: atom_id res chain seq x y z
N THR A 1 -12.37 -17.60 13.50
CA THR A 1 -13.01 -17.42 12.80
C THR A 1 -13.04 -18.11 11.46
N ALA A 2 -14.16 -18.80 11.25
CA ALA A 2 -14.37 -19.56 10.01
C ALA A 2 -14.44 -18.66 8.76
N SER A 3 -14.99 -17.46 8.89
CA SER A 3 -15.18 -16.53 7.77
C SER A 3 -13.90 -15.86 7.26
N SER A 4 -12.87 -15.77 8.11
CA SER A 4 -11.58 -15.15 7.73
C SER A 4 -10.53 -16.16 7.25
N ASN A 5 -10.72 -17.47 7.50
CA ASN A 5 -9.72 -18.50 7.16
C ASN A 5 -9.40 -18.60 5.67
N GLU A 6 -10.36 -18.26 4.81
CA GLU A 6 -10.15 -18.26 3.36
C GLU A 6 -9.07 -17.25 2.91
N PHE A 7 -8.92 -16.15 3.65
CA PHE A 7 -8.02 -15.04 3.33
C PHE A 7 -6.70 -15.07 4.09
N ILE A 8 -6.54 -16.00 5.04
CA ILE A 8 -5.35 -16.09 5.88
C ILE A 8 -4.45 -17.20 5.34
N SER A 9 -3.18 -16.89 5.05
CA SER A 9 -2.16 -17.88 4.73
C SER A 9 -1.57 -18.51 5.99
N GLU A 10 -1.41 -17.71 7.03
CA GLU A 10 -0.80 -18.14 8.28
C GLU A 10 -1.33 -17.30 9.45
N LEU A 11 -1.59 -17.97 10.58
CA LEU A 11 -1.88 -17.35 11.87
C LEU A 11 -0.83 -17.83 12.88
N LYS A 12 0.10 -16.95 13.23
CA LYS A 12 1.10 -17.22 14.26
C LYS A 12 0.67 -16.60 15.58
N GLY A 13 0.38 -17.45 16.54
CA GLY A 13 0.19 -17.04 17.94
C GLY A 13 1.35 -17.49 18.83
N LYS A 14 2.06 -18.54 18.42
CA LYS A 14 3.25 -19.03 19.10
C LYS A 14 4.48 -18.77 18.27
N VAL A 15 5.55 -18.38 18.92
CA VAL A 15 6.90 -18.33 18.35
C VAL A 15 7.41 -19.77 18.31
N ALA A 16 7.66 -20.30 17.13
CA ALA A 16 8.25 -21.62 16.97
C ALA A 16 9.77 -21.55 17.22
N ASP A 17 10.36 -22.66 17.70
CA ASP A 17 11.81 -22.74 17.86
C ASP A 17 12.55 -22.50 16.53
N GLU A 18 11.96 -22.94 15.41
CA GLU A 18 12.45 -22.70 14.05
C GLU A 18 12.49 -21.20 13.68
N ASP A 19 11.53 -20.38 14.13
CA ASP A 19 11.52 -18.93 13.89
C ASP A 19 12.67 -18.24 14.65
N ILE A 20 12.99 -18.74 15.84
CA ILE A 20 14.14 -18.25 16.63
C ILE A 20 15.44 -18.63 15.93
N GLU A 21 15.56 -19.87 15.46
CA GLU A 21 16.74 -20.36 14.76
C GLU A 21 16.98 -19.60 13.45
N ASN A 22 15.95 -19.41 12.63
CA ASN A 22 16.01 -18.62 11.39
C ASN A 22 16.42 -17.16 11.66
N THR A 23 15.92 -16.56 12.75
CA THR A 23 16.30 -15.19 13.15
C THR A 23 17.76 -15.14 13.58
N MET A 24 18.22 -16.12 14.32
CA MET A 24 19.63 -16.22 14.73
C MET A 24 20.55 -16.40 13.51
N ASP A 25 20.23 -17.31 12.60
CA ASP A 25 20.99 -17.54 11.37
C ASP A 25 21.04 -16.30 10.48
N PHE A 26 19.94 -15.53 10.40
CA PHE A 26 19.92 -14.25 9.72
C PHE A 26 20.87 -13.23 10.36
N VAL A 27 20.88 -13.11 11.70
CA VAL A 27 21.80 -12.24 12.44
C VAL A 27 23.25 -12.67 12.25
N TYR A 28 23.54 -13.96 12.32
CA TYR A 28 24.89 -14.49 12.06
C TYR A 28 25.40 -14.15 10.67
N SER A 29 24.54 -14.34 9.65
CA SER A 29 24.89 -14.11 8.25
C SER A 29 25.07 -12.64 7.92
N ASN A 30 24.44 -11.74 8.70
CA ASN A 30 24.39 -10.29 8.43
C ASN A 30 24.96 -9.46 9.60
N LEU A 31 25.81 -10.05 10.43
CA LEU A 31 26.35 -9.41 11.63
C LEU A 31 26.83 -7.96 11.44
N PRO A 32 27.58 -7.63 10.37
CA PRO A 32 28.06 -6.24 10.15
C PRO A 32 26.97 -5.19 10.03
N LEU A 33 25.74 -5.56 9.62
CA LEU A 33 24.63 -4.63 9.49
C LEU A 33 24.07 -4.15 10.85
N PHE A 34 24.36 -4.89 11.90
CA PHE A 34 23.86 -4.63 13.26
C PHE A 34 24.91 -3.98 14.16
N LEU A 35 26.14 -3.75 13.68
CA LEU A 35 27.27 -3.21 14.44
C LEU A 35 27.46 -1.73 14.16
N ASP A 36 27.77 -0.95 15.20
CA ASP A 36 28.26 0.41 15.07
C ASP A 36 29.75 0.52 15.48
N ALA A 37 30.32 1.74 15.40
CA ALA A 37 31.73 1.97 15.69
C ALA A 37 32.13 1.52 17.09
N SER A 38 31.26 1.67 18.10
CA SER A 38 31.56 1.26 19.47
C SER A 38 31.60 -0.26 19.66
N ASP A 39 30.90 -1.03 18.82
CA ASP A 39 30.88 -2.49 18.89
C ASP A 39 32.18 -3.09 18.37
N TYR A 40 32.84 -2.45 17.41
CA TYR A 40 34.13 -2.90 16.93
C TYR A 40 35.21 -2.84 18.02
N GLU A 41 35.13 -1.86 18.96
CA GLU A 41 36.00 -1.83 20.13
C GLU A 41 35.74 -3.00 21.08
N LEU A 42 34.47 -3.36 21.28
CA LEU A 42 34.09 -4.52 22.09
C LEU A 42 34.56 -5.83 21.45
N ILE A 43 34.44 -5.94 20.11
CA ILE A 43 34.91 -7.10 19.35
C ILE A 43 36.43 -7.18 19.46
N ALA A 44 37.16 -6.09 19.29
CA ALA A 44 38.62 -6.06 19.42
C ALA A 44 39.07 -6.53 20.83
N LYS A 45 38.35 -6.10 21.87
CA LYS A 45 38.61 -6.56 23.24
C LYS A 45 38.37 -8.06 23.42
N LYS A 46 37.28 -8.58 22.84
CA LYS A 46 36.98 -10.04 22.89
C LYS A 46 38.00 -10.87 22.11
N LEU A 47 38.65 -10.31 21.10
CA LEU A 47 39.67 -10.94 20.27
C LEU A 47 41.08 -10.88 20.91
N SER A 48 41.26 -10.28 22.09
CA SER A 48 42.53 -10.30 22.79
C SER A 48 42.84 -11.73 23.31
N ASN A 49 44.11 -12.10 23.35
CA ASN A 49 44.54 -13.45 23.76
C ASN A 49 44.00 -13.87 25.14
N ASP A 50 43.98 -12.94 26.10
CA ASP A 50 43.48 -13.21 27.45
C ASP A 50 41.97 -13.45 27.46
N SER A 51 41.21 -12.65 26.65
CA SER A 51 39.78 -12.83 26.53
C SER A 51 39.41 -14.13 25.81
N ILE A 52 40.12 -14.49 24.75
CA ILE A 52 39.91 -15.75 24.03
C ILE A 52 40.14 -16.93 24.96
N ALA A 53 41.26 -16.94 25.72
CA ALA A 53 41.56 -17.99 26.69
C ALA A 53 40.46 -18.12 27.76
N SER A 54 40.00 -16.99 28.31
CA SER A 54 38.92 -16.97 29.31
C SER A 54 37.59 -17.48 28.75
N ILE A 55 37.19 -17.01 27.56
CA ILE A 55 35.95 -17.44 26.91
C ILE A 55 36.00 -18.93 26.55
N THR A 56 37.13 -19.41 26.04
CA THR A 56 37.31 -20.82 25.70
C THR A 56 37.17 -21.70 26.94
N GLN A 57 37.77 -21.28 28.07
CA GLN A 57 37.65 -22.02 29.34
C GLN A 57 36.20 -22.02 29.86
N GLN A 58 35.49 -20.88 29.71
CA GLN A 58 34.05 -20.77 30.04
C GLN A 58 33.21 -21.72 29.19
N ASN A 59 33.42 -21.71 27.86
CA ASN A 59 32.73 -22.60 26.94
C ASN A 59 32.98 -24.07 27.25
N TYR A 60 34.21 -24.43 27.54
CA TYR A 60 34.55 -25.80 27.97
C TYR A 60 33.76 -26.19 29.22
N ASN A 61 33.76 -25.34 30.25
CA ASN A 61 33.03 -25.60 31.49
C ASN A 61 31.50 -25.71 31.24
N THR A 62 30.95 -24.91 30.32
CA THR A 62 29.55 -24.98 29.93
C THR A 62 29.24 -26.30 29.23
N LEU A 63 30.08 -26.72 28.27
CA LEU A 63 29.87 -27.93 27.50
C LEU A 63 29.90 -29.22 28.35
N ILE A 64 30.69 -29.24 29.42
CA ILE A 64 30.74 -30.38 30.35
C ILE A 64 29.66 -30.35 31.43
N SER A 65 28.89 -29.27 31.53
CA SER A 65 27.77 -29.14 32.46
C SER A 65 26.49 -29.79 31.91
N PRO A 66 25.51 -30.10 32.76
CA PRO A 66 24.23 -30.64 32.31
C PRO A 66 23.50 -29.75 31.28
N SER A 67 23.76 -28.46 31.29
CA SER A 67 23.21 -27.48 30.29
C SER A 67 23.99 -27.48 28.97
N GLY A 68 25.13 -28.19 28.90
CA GLY A 68 26.00 -28.21 27.70
C GLY A 68 25.32 -28.79 26.47
N PHE A 69 24.37 -29.69 26.63
CA PHE A 69 23.63 -30.25 25.51
C PHE A 69 22.85 -29.19 24.74
N VAL A 70 22.24 -28.26 25.45
CA VAL A 70 21.47 -27.12 24.84
C VAL A 70 22.42 -26.05 24.30
N ALA A 71 23.52 -25.77 24.99
CA ALA A 71 24.46 -24.73 24.61
C ALA A 71 25.42 -25.12 23.48
N LYS A 72 25.53 -26.41 23.16
CA LYS A 72 26.53 -26.95 22.23
C LYS A 72 26.49 -26.32 20.85
N GLU A 73 25.32 -26.30 20.23
CA GLU A 73 25.18 -25.74 18.88
C GLU A 73 25.52 -24.25 18.82
N MET A 74 25.07 -23.50 19.82
CA MET A 74 25.34 -22.06 19.93
C MET A 74 26.83 -21.79 20.11
N ILE A 75 27.51 -22.54 21.00
CA ILE A 75 28.96 -22.38 21.22
C ILE A 75 29.77 -22.78 19.99
N LEU A 76 29.32 -23.80 19.23
CA LEU A 76 30.00 -24.22 18.01
C LEU A 76 29.80 -23.20 16.85
N LYS A 77 28.64 -22.58 16.75
CA LYS A 77 28.35 -21.54 15.72
C LYS A 77 29.01 -20.19 16.05
N ASP A 78 29.04 -19.78 17.31
CA ASP A 78 29.63 -18.52 17.79
C ASP A 78 30.42 -18.65 19.07
N PRO A 79 31.64 -19.22 18.99
CA PRO A 79 32.45 -19.52 20.17
C PRO A 79 32.89 -18.29 20.96
N LEU A 80 32.93 -17.10 20.35
CA LEU A 80 33.28 -15.85 21.01
C LEU A 80 32.06 -15.02 21.43
N GLY A 81 30.84 -15.45 21.07
CA GLY A 81 29.62 -14.76 21.41
C GLY A 81 29.53 -13.38 20.76
N LEU A 82 29.99 -13.25 19.52
CA LEU A 82 29.97 -11.96 18.78
C LEU A 82 28.55 -11.58 18.35
N SER A 83 27.75 -12.56 17.99
CA SER A 83 26.35 -12.35 17.62
C SER A 83 25.50 -11.79 18.76
N PHE A 84 25.86 -12.05 20.02
CA PHE A 84 25.16 -11.47 21.16
C PHE A 84 25.26 -9.94 21.21
N ILE A 85 26.31 -9.35 20.62
CA ILE A 85 26.46 -7.89 20.49
C ILE A 85 25.34 -7.34 19.61
N ALA A 86 25.12 -7.96 18.45
CA ALA A 86 24.04 -7.60 17.53
C ALA A 86 22.65 -7.91 18.11
N LEU A 87 22.47 -9.07 18.74
CA LEU A 87 21.21 -9.44 19.38
C LEU A 87 20.80 -8.47 20.51
N LYS A 88 21.78 -7.94 21.26
CA LYS A 88 21.51 -6.93 22.27
C LYS A 88 20.93 -5.65 21.65
N LYS A 89 21.36 -5.28 20.44
CA LYS A 89 20.82 -4.12 19.70
C LYS A 89 19.46 -4.39 19.10
N LEU A 90 19.19 -5.57 18.59
CA LEU A 90 17.84 -5.96 18.18
C LEU A 90 16.83 -5.81 19.32
N ARG A 91 17.23 -6.12 20.55
CA ARG A 91 16.43 -5.84 21.74
C ARG A 91 16.20 -4.34 21.98
N GLN A 92 17.16 -3.47 21.63
CA GLN A 92 17.03 -2.02 21.75
C GLN A 92 16.20 -1.40 20.61
N LEU A 93 16.08 -2.07 19.44
CA LEU A 93 15.26 -1.63 18.29
C LEU A 93 13.75 -1.83 18.47
N GLY A 94 13.29 -2.23 19.67
CA GLY A 94 11.88 -2.07 20.04
C GLY A 94 11.06 -3.34 20.24
N PHE A 95 11.65 -4.52 20.16
CA PHE A 95 10.96 -5.75 20.61
C PHE A 95 11.24 -6.10 22.07
N GLY A 96 12.10 -5.35 22.77
CA GLY A 96 12.83 -5.86 23.91
C GLY A 96 12.29 -5.58 25.29
N ASP A 97 11.70 -4.45 25.52
CA ASP A 97 11.39 -4.09 26.90
C ASP A 97 9.92 -4.20 27.32
N ASP A 98 8.99 -4.18 26.37
CA ASP A 98 7.55 -4.19 26.66
C ASP A 98 6.88 -5.57 26.47
N PHE A 99 7.55 -6.52 25.84
CA PHE A 99 7.00 -7.84 25.55
C PHE A 99 7.88 -8.97 26.10
N LYS A 100 7.26 -10.11 26.41
CA LYS A 100 7.92 -11.37 26.81
C LYS A 100 7.23 -12.55 26.14
N VAL A 101 7.94 -13.64 26.00
CA VAL A 101 7.37 -14.91 25.55
C VAL A 101 6.96 -15.73 26.78
N HIS A 102 5.69 -16.07 26.87
CA HIS A 102 5.12 -16.89 27.93
C HIS A 102 4.35 -18.07 27.30
N ASN A 103 4.75 -19.30 27.61
CA ASN A 103 4.18 -20.52 27.00
C ASN A 103 4.20 -20.51 25.46
N GLY A 104 5.20 -19.85 24.84
CA GLY A 104 5.31 -19.69 23.40
C GLY A 104 4.51 -18.55 22.80
N PHE A 105 3.68 -17.84 23.57
CA PHE A 105 2.94 -16.66 23.10
C PHE A 105 3.69 -15.37 23.43
N VAL A 106 3.59 -14.38 22.52
CA VAL A 106 4.11 -13.04 22.76
C VAL A 106 3.08 -12.26 23.55
N ILE A 107 3.42 -11.88 24.77
CA ILE A 107 2.56 -11.10 25.66
C ILE A 107 3.29 -9.85 26.14
N SER A 108 2.54 -8.83 26.53
CA SER A 108 3.12 -7.64 27.20
C SER A 108 3.69 -8.02 28.57
N LYS A 109 4.63 -7.20 29.11
CA LYS A 109 5.23 -7.46 30.43
C LYS A 109 4.23 -7.44 31.58
N ASP A 110 3.20 -6.59 31.45
CA ASP A 110 2.09 -6.47 32.41
C ASP A 110 1.08 -7.63 32.28
N GLU A 111 1.29 -8.55 31.31
CA GLU A 111 0.42 -9.70 31.02
C GLU A 111 -1.01 -9.33 30.61
N GLN A 112 -1.23 -8.08 30.20
CA GLN A 112 -2.55 -7.57 29.82
C GLN A 112 -2.83 -7.76 28.32
N ASN A 113 -1.77 -7.84 27.49
CA ASN A 113 -1.91 -7.88 26.03
C ASN A 113 -1.25 -9.11 25.44
N LEU A 114 -1.94 -9.75 24.50
CA LEU A 114 -1.47 -10.87 23.68
C LEU A 114 -1.34 -10.43 22.24
N LEU A 115 -0.20 -10.71 21.61
CA LEU A 115 0.00 -10.45 20.19
C LEU A 115 -0.27 -11.70 19.36
N LEU A 116 -1.04 -11.51 18.30
CA LEU A 116 -1.27 -12.52 17.26
C LEU A 116 -0.85 -11.94 15.91
N PHE A 117 -0.11 -12.71 15.14
CA PHE A 117 0.35 -12.30 13.81
C PHE A 117 -0.47 -13.01 12.75
N ILE A 118 -1.04 -12.25 11.83
CA ILE A 118 -1.84 -12.76 10.72
C ILE A 118 -1.16 -12.41 9.42
N SER A 119 -0.85 -13.41 8.60
CA SER A 119 -0.32 -13.23 7.26
C SER A 119 -1.45 -13.42 6.24
N PRO A 120 -1.90 -12.35 5.55
CA PRO A 120 -2.89 -12.46 4.49
C PRO A 120 -2.33 -13.25 3.29
N LYS A 121 -3.20 -13.97 2.57
CA LYS A 121 -2.83 -14.68 1.33
C LYS A 121 -2.52 -13.71 0.17
N LEU A 122 -3.14 -12.55 0.18
CA LEU A 122 -3.05 -11.59 -0.90
C LEU A 122 -2.08 -10.47 -0.53
N ALA A 123 -1.39 -9.95 -1.53
CA ALA A 123 -0.53 -8.78 -1.35
C ALA A 123 -1.35 -7.56 -0.87
N ALA A 124 -0.73 -6.67 -0.10
CA ALA A 124 -1.41 -5.53 0.51
C ALA A 124 -2.06 -4.56 -0.50
N ASN A 125 -1.56 -4.52 -1.74
CA ASN A 125 -2.11 -3.72 -2.83
C ASN A 125 -3.39 -4.28 -3.48
N GLU A 126 -3.78 -5.55 -3.20
CA GLU A 126 -5.05 -6.14 -3.62
C GLU A 126 -6.21 -5.64 -2.73
N THR A 127 -6.41 -4.32 -2.72
CA THR A 127 -7.26 -3.64 -1.72
C THR A 127 -8.73 -4.04 -1.76
N ASP A 128 -9.30 -4.36 -2.94
CA ASP A 128 -10.72 -4.75 -3.05
C ASP A 128 -11.00 -6.10 -2.39
N LYS A 129 -10.14 -7.09 -2.62
CA LYS A 129 -10.27 -8.42 -2.00
C LYS A 129 -9.91 -8.38 -0.53
N ASN A 130 -8.85 -7.64 -0.18
CA ASN A 130 -8.45 -7.43 1.20
C ASN A 130 -9.50 -6.65 2.00
N ALA A 131 -10.31 -5.79 1.36
CA ALA A 131 -11.43 -5.11 2.03
C ALA A 131 -12.45 -6.11 2.59
N GLN A 132 -12.74 -7.19 1.85
CA GLN A 132 -13.61 -8.27 2.34
C GLN A 132 -12.97 -9.01 3.52
N PHE A 133 -11.67 -9.31 3.45
CA PHE A 133 -10.92 -9.89 4.56
C PHE A 133 -11.00 -9.01 5.82
N ILE A 134 -10.73 -7.71 5.72
CA ILE A 134 -10.80 -6.78 6.85
C ILE A 134 -12.23 -6.68 7.42
N GLN A 135 -13.25 -6.71 6.56
CA GLN A 135 -14.64 -6.70 7.01
C GLN A 135 -15.00 -7.99 7.77
N ASN A 136 -14.58 -9.16 7.28
CA ASN A 136 -14.78 -10.44 7.94
C ASN A 136 -14.04 -10.46 9.30
N LEU A 137 -12.79 -9.96 9.33
CA LEU A 137 -12.01 -9.86 10.56
C LEU A 137 -12.71 -8.99 11.61
N LYS A 138 -13.26 -7.85 11.22
CA LYS A 138 -14.05 -6.98 12.12
C LYS A 138 -15.28 -7.70 12.67
N THR A 139 -15.96 -8.46 11.83
CA THR A 139 -17.14 -9.24 12.24
C THR A 139 -16.75 -10.35 13.23
N ASP A 140 -15.66 -11.05 12.95
CA ASP A 140 -15.13 -12.10 13.82
C ASP A 140 -14.71 -11.53 15.19
N ILE A 141 -14.07 -10.36 15.19
CA ILE A 141 -13.69 -9.64 16.43
C ILE A 141 -14.95 -9.26 17.21
N ALA A 142 -15.95 -8.69 16.55
CA ALA A 142 -17.19 -8.29 17.22
C ALA A 142 -17.90 -9.50 17.85
N SER A 143 -17.99 -10.63 17.13
CA SER A 143 -18.59 -11.87 17.65
C SER A 143 -17.81 -12.45 18.82
N THR A 144 -16.47 -12.36 18.78
CA THR A 144 -15.57 -12.80 19.85
C THR A 144 -15.77 -11.95 21.11
N ASN A 145 -15.83 -10.62 20.96
CA ASN A 145 -16.03 -9.71 22.08
C ASN A 145 -17.39 -9.99 22.80
N VAL A 146 -18.44 -10.25 22.01
CA VAL A 146 -19.75 -10.63 22.58
C VAL A 146 -19.67 -11.98 23.31
N ALA A 147 -19.00 -12.98 22.71
CA ALA A 147 -18.84 -14.31 23.34
C ALA A 147 -18.10 -14.25 24.67
N PHE A 148 -17.14 -13.36 24.81
CA PHE A 148 -16.39 -13.11 26.06
C PHE A 148 -17.02 -12.02 26.94
N LYS A 149 -18.29 -11.62 26.67
CA LYS A 149 -19.04 -10.62 27.45
C LYS A 149 -18.29 -9.28 27.57
N ASN A 150 -17.60 -8.88 26.51
CA ASN A 150 -16.77 -7.65 26.45
C ASN A 150 -15.67 -7.58 27.54
N LYS A 151 -15.18 -8.73 28.01
CA LYS A 151 -14.06 -8.79 28.95
C LYS A 151 -12.69 -8.66 28.26
N ILE A 152 -12.65 -8.80 26.94
CA ILE A 152 -11.46 -8.64 26.12
C ILE A 152 -11.69 -7.54 25.10
N THR A 153 -10.63 -6.85 24.72
CA THR A 153 -10.63 -5.91 23.61
C THR A 153 -9.65 -6.44 22.57
N VAL A 154 -10.12 -6.60 21.34
CA VAL A 154 -9.26 -7.03 20.22
C VAL A 154 -9.12 -5.87 19.26
N GLU A 155 -7.88 -5.48 19.03
CA GLU A 155 -7.51 -4.47 18.05
C GLU A 155 -6.59 -5.11 17.01
N PHE A 156 -6.57 -4.56 15.82
CA PHE A 156 -5.66 -5.03 14.77
C PHE A 156 -5.03 -3.87 14.04
N PHE A 157 -3.80 -4.07 13.65
CA PHE A 157 -3.01 -3.13 12.87
C PHE A 157 -2.16 -3.91 11.85
N GLY A 158 -1.89 -3.31 10.69
CA GLY A 158 -1.01 -3.91 9.70
C GLY A 158 -1.11 -3.23 8.33
N GLY A 159 -0.10 -3.48 7.49
CA GLY A 159 0.00 -2.85 6.17
C GLY A 159 -1.24 -3.08 5.29
N THR A 160 -1.84 -4.27 5.34
CA THR A 160 -3.06 -4.59 4.61
C THR A 160 -4.26 -3.77 5.09
N ALA A 161 -4.41 -3.60 6.42
CA ALA A 161 -5.50 -2.80 6.99
C ALA A 161 -5.37 -1.33 6.61
N VAL A 162 -4.16 -0.77 6.69
CA VAL A 162 -3.85 0.61 6.28
C VAL A 162 -4.09 0.81 4.79
N ALA A 163 -3.64 -0.13 3.94
CA ALA A 163 -3.84 -0.04 2.49
C ALA A 163 -5.33 -0.05 2.11
N VAL A 164 -6.13 -0.92 2.74
CA VAL A 164 -7.58 -0.98 2.54
C VAL A 164 -8.25 0.31 3.01
N ALA A 165 -7.91 0.81 4.20
CA ALA A 165 -8.48 2.05 4.73
C ALA A 165 -8.17 3.24 3.83
N ASN A 166 -6.91 3.38 3.38
CA ASN A 166 -6.50 4.43 2.45
C ASN A 166 -7.25 4.33 1.11
N ALA A 167 -7.38 3.13 0.55
CA ALA A 167 -8.09 2.93 -0.71
C ALA A 167 -9.58 3.29 -0.60
N GLN A 168 -10.23 2.92 0.51
CA GLN A 168 -11.62 3.28 0.79
C GLN A 168 -11.78 4.79 0.98
N GLN A 169 -10.87 5.43 1.72
CA GLN A 169 -10.87 6.89 1.91
C GLN A 169 -10.72 7.61 0.57
N ILE A 170 -9.71 7.24 -0.23
CA ILE A 170 -9.48 7.82 -1.56
C ILE A 170 -10.73 7.66 -2.44
N LYS A 171 -11.36 6.49 -2.44
CA LYS A 171 -12.60 6.25 -3.21
C LYS A 171 -13.74 7.17 -2.77
N SER A 172 -13.92 7.34 -1.46
CA SER A 172 -14.93 8.25 -0.90
C SER A 172 -14.64 9.70 -1.25
N ASP A 173 -13.40 10.15 -1.10
CA ASP A 173 -12.97 11.50 -1.41
C ASP A 173 -13.16 11.84 -2.90
N ILE A 174 -12.82 10.87 -3.77
CA ILE A 174 -13.05 11.01 -5.21
C ILE A 174 -14.54 11.15 -5.52
N GLN A 175 -15.40 10.30 -4.97
CA GLN A 175 -16.84 10.37 -5.20
C GLN A 175 -17.41 11.72 -4.76
N LEU A 176 -17.00 12.19 -3.59
CA LEU A 176 -17.42 13.49 -3.06
C LEU A 176 -16.93 14.65 -3.93
N THR A 177 -15.65 14.69 -4.23
CA THR A 177 -15.04 15.80 -4.99
C THR A 177 -15.55 15.85 -6.42
N VAL A 178 -15.69 14.70 -7.09
CA VAL A 178 -16.28 14.60 -8.43
C VAL A 178 -17.73 15.05 -8.42
N GLY A 179 -18.53 14.61 -7.44
CA GLY A 179 -19.92 15.03 -7.28
C GLY A 179 -20.05 16.53 -7.11
N ILE A 180 -19.24 17.14 -6.26
CA ILE A 180 -19.21 18.60 -6.07
C ILE A 180 -18.79 19.32 -7.36
N ALA A 181 -17.71 18.86 -8.02
CA ALA A 181 -17.19 19.48 -9.23
C ALA A 181 -18.23 19.45 -10.37
N ILE A 182 -18.87 18.29 -10.60
CA ILE A 182 -19.94 18.17 -11.62
C ILE A 182 -21.12 19.06 -11.26
N THR A 183 -21.53 19.12 -10.00
CA THR A 183 -22.66 19.94 -9.55
C THR A 183 -22.39 21.42 -9.79
N ILE A 184 -21.21 21.91 -9.37
CA ILE A 184 -20.82 23.31 -9.59
C ILE A 184 -20.75 23.64 -11.09
N LEU A 185 -20.14 22.75 -11.88
CA LEU A 185 -19.98 22.91 -13.31
C LEU A 185 -21.36 22.99 -14.02
N LEU A 186 -22.28 22.07 -13.71
CA LEU A 186 -23.65 22.08 -14.23
C LEU A 186 -24.37 23.36 -13.85
N LEU A 187 -24.24 23.80 -12.60
CA LEU A 187 -24.86 25.01 -12.12
C LEU A 187 -24.36 26.23 -12.90
N ILE A 188 -23.05 26.37 -13.09
CA ILE A 188 -22.46 27.47 -13.89
C ILE A 188 -22.98 27.42 -15.33
N LEU A 189 -22.98 26.24 -15.97
CA LEU A 189 -23.45 26.09 -17.34
C LEU A 189 -24.94 26.43 -17.50
N VAL A 190 -25.79 25.95 -16.58
CA VAL A 190 -27.23 26.24 -16.59
C VAL A 190 -27.50 27.74 -16.38
N LEU A 191 -26.81 28.37 -15.42
CA LEU A 191 -26.96 29.81 -15.17
C LEU A 191 -26.52 30.67 -16.37
N PHE A 192 -25.39 30.28 -17.00
CA PHE A 192 -24.83 31.02 -18.13
C PHE A 192 -25.67 30.86 -19.41
N TYR A 193 -26.05 29.63 -19.74
CA TYR A 193 -26.79 29.35 -20.97
C TYR A 193 -28.31 29.43 -20.81
N LYS A 194 -28.84 29.45 -19.59
CA LYS A 194 -30.28 29.48 -19.25
C LYS A 194 -31.13 28.38 -19.92
N LYS A 195 -30.48 27.27 -20.32
CA LYS A 195 -31.09 26.08 -20.94
C LYS A 195 -30.40 24.85 -20.46
N ILE A 196 -31.14 23.93 -19.87
CA ILE A 196 -30.59 22.66 -19.32
C ILE A 196 -30.10 21.67 -20.39
N THR A 197 -30.64 21.80 -21.60
CA THR A 197 -30.25 20.95 -22.74
C THR A 197 -28.79 21.16 -23.16
N ILE A 198 -28.23 22.35 -22.97
CA ILE A 198 -26.87 22.69 -23.38
C ILE A 198 -25.82 21.91 -22.57
N PRO A 199 -25.86 21.90 -21.24
CA PRO A 199 -24.96 21.02 -20.45
C PRO A 199 -25.03 19.57 -20.88
N ILE A 200 -26.22 19.00 -21.12
CA ILE A 200 -26.38 17.62 -21.55
C ILE A 200 -25.62 17.37 -22.86
N ILE A 201 -25.75 18.22 -23.84
CA ILE A 201 -25.05 18.11 -25.13
C ILE A 201 -23.53 18.21 -24.94
N LEU A 202 -23.07 19.14 -24.09
CA LEU A 202 -21.64 19.33 -23.80
C LEU A 202 -21.00 18.13 -23.13
N PHE A 203 -21.73 17.36 -22.33
CA PHE A 203 -21.21 16.16 -21.66
C PHE A 203 -21.14 14.93 -22.58
N VAL A 204 -21.85 14.89 -23.71
CA VAL A 204 -21.87 13.71 -24.60
C VAL A 204 -20.47 13.33 -25.08
N PRO A 205 -19.64 14.23 -25.66
CA PRO A 205 -18.29 13.87 -26.09
C PRO A 205 -17.39 13.45 -24.92
N THR A 206 -17.52 14.11 -23.78
CA THR A 206 -16.76 13.76 -22.57
C THR A 206 -17.08 12.37 -22.06
N ILE A 207 -18.37 11.99 -22.01
CA ILE A 207 -18.80 10.65 -21.63
C ILE A 207 -18.30 9.63 -22.64
N PHE A 208 -18.40 9.91 -23.94
CA PHE A 208 -17.90 9.02 -24.98
C PHE A 208 -16.39 8.81 -24.87
N GLY A 209 -15.60 9.88 -24.73
CA GLY A 209 -14.15 9.80 -24.53
C GLY A 209 -13.77 9.01 -23.27
N GLY A 210 -14.47 9.22 -22.18
CA GLY A 210 -14.27 8.48 -20.93
C GLY A 210 -14.59 7.00 -21.06
N LEU A 211 -15.72 6.64 -21.69
CA LEU A 211 -16.08 5.23 -21.93
C LEU A 211 -15.10 4.53 -22.87
N LEU A 212 -14.66 5.24 -23.93
CA LEU A 212 -13.64 4.73 -24.84
C LEU A 212 -12.32 4.46 -24.11
N ALA A 213 -11.91 5.40 -23.25
CA ALA A 213 -10.69 5.26 -22.45
C ALA A 213 -10.77 4.07 -21.48
N VAL A 214 -11.89 3.88 -20.80
CA VAL A 214 -12.12 2.71 -19.93
C VAL A 214 -12.05 1.41 -20.74
N ALA A 215 -12.70 1.36 -21.91
CA ALA A 215 -12.73 0.19 -22.76
C ALA A 215 -11.31 -0.20 -23.23
N VAL A 216 -10.53 0.77 -23.71
CA VAL A 216 -9.15 0.52 -24.17
C VAL A 216 -8.25 0.14 -22.98
N LEU A 217 -8.39 0.81 -21.86
CA LEU A 217 -7.59 0.50 -20.68
C LEU A 217 -7.88 -0.92 -20.17
N PHE A 218 -9.13 -1.37 -20.21
CA PHE A 218 -9.53 -2.74 -19.87
C PHE A 218 -8.92 -3.78 -20.80
N LEU A 219 -8.71 -3.45 -22.09
CA LEU A 219 -8.03 -4.35 -23.04
C LEU A 219 -6.51 -4.44 -22.82
N VAL A 220 -5.91 -3.37 -22.30
CA VAL A 220 -4.46 -3.26 -22.09
C VAL A 220 -4.03 -3.75 -20.71
N ARG A 221 -4.90 -3.62 -19.71
CA ARG A 221 -4.64 -3.91 -18.29
C ARG A 221 -5.68 -4.87 -17.72
N GLU A 222 -5.24 -5.95 -17.08
CA GLU A 222 -6.14 -6.87 -16.37
C GLU A 222 -6.81 -6.23 -15.16
N LYS A 223 -6.14 -5.25 -14.53
CA LYS A 223 -6.63 -4.56 -13.32
C LYS A 223 -6.36 -3.07 -13.45
N ILE A 224 -7.37 -2.28 -13.19
CA ILE A 224 -7.30 -0.82 -13.21
C ILE A 224 -7.37 -0.31 -11.77
N SER A 225 -6.48 0.60 -11.41
CA SER A 225 -6.51 1.22 -10.08
C SER A 225 -7.71 2.16 -9.94
N ALA A 226 -8.47 2.03 -8.84
CA ALA A 226 -9.54 2.97 -8.52
C ALA A 226 -9.03 4.42 -8.38
N VAL A 227 -7.78 4.58 -7.94
CA VAL A 227 -7.10 5.89 -7.87
C VAL A 227 -6.96 6.50 -9.25
N SER A 228 -6.56 5.71 -10.27
CA SER A 228 -6.40 6.19 -11.66
C SER A 228 -7.71 6.69 -12.24
N LEU A 229 -8.81 5.96 -12.00
CA LEU A 229 -10.15 6.37 -12.44
C LEU A 229 -10.62 7.64 -11.73
N GLY A 230 -10.29 7.77 -10.44
CA GLY A 230 -10.68 8.94 -9.67
C GLY A 230 -9.97 10.23 -10.10
N ILE A 231 -8.66 10.15 -10.32
CA ILE A 231 -7.90 11.28 -10.84
C ILE A 231 -8.37 11.61 -12.28
N GLY A 232 -8.83 10.61 -13.03
CA GLY A 232 -9.45 10.79 -14.34
C GLY A 232 -10.65 11.75 -14.36
N ALA A 233 -11.31 11.95 -13.22
CA ALA A 233 -12.37 12.94 -13.10
C ALA A 233 -11.90 14.39 -13.32
N VAL A 234 -10.63 14.68 -13.07
CA VAL A 234 -10.03 16.00 -13.41
C VAL A 234 -10.10 16.28 -14.90
N LEU A 235 -10.11 15.22 -15.72
CA LEU A 235 -10.21 15.32 -17.18
C LEU A 235 -11.58 15.81 -17.66
N LEU A 236 -12.63 15.73 -16.82
CA LEU A 236 -13.94 16.31 -17.17
C LEU A 236 -13.83 17.79 -17.53
N GLY A 237 -13.00 18.55 -16.82
CA GLY A 237 -12.75 19.96 -17.14
C GLY A 237 -12.11 20.14 -18.51
N VAL A 238 -11.03 19.40 -18.79
CA VAL A 238 -10.26 19.51 -20.04
C VAL A 238 -11.09 19.09 -21.26
N THR A 239 -11.84 18.01 -21.16
CA THR A 239 -12.66 17.50 -22.28
C THR A 239 -13.88 18.38 -22.56
N LEU A 240 -14.44 19.01 -21.53
CA LEU A 240 -15.54 19.98 -21.70
C LEU A 240 -15.12 21.27 -22.41
N ASP A 241 -13.86 21.69 -22.27
CA ASP A 241 -13.36 22.87 -22.96
C ASP A 241 -13.48 22.73 -24.47
N TYR A 242 -13.21 21.58 -25.05
CA TYR A 242 -13.39 21.34 -26.48
C TYR A 242 -14.85 21.52 -26.92
N SER A 243 -15.79 20.96 -26.17
CA SER A 243 -17.22 21.09 -26.43
C SER A 243 -17.70 22.52 -26.27
N LEU A 244 -17.17 23.27 -25.29
CA LEU A 244 -17.49 24.71 -25.10
C LEU A 244 -16.97 25.57 -26.26
N HIS A 245 -15.76 25.28 -26.77
CA HIS A 245 -15.22 25.98 -27.93
C HIS A 245 -16.09 25.78 -29.17
N ILE A 246 -16.52 24.55 -29.44
CA ILE A 246 -17.42 24.21 -30.53
C ILE A 246 -18.76 24.95 -30.39
N LEU A 247 -19.37 24.87 -29.21
CA LEU A 247 -20.66 25.51 -28.95
C LEU A 247 -20.59 27.04 -29.08
N THR A 248 -19.55 27.67 -28.57
CA THR A 248 -19.33 29.10 -28.62
C THR A 248 -19.16 29.58 -30.07
N HIS A 249 -18.44 28.80 -30.88
CA HIS A 249 -18.26 29.11 -32.28
C HIS A 249 -19.58 29.03 -33.06
N ILE A 250 -20.35 27.95 -32.89
CA ILE A 250 -21.67 27.80 -33.53
C ILE A 250 -22.60 28.96 -33.15
N ARG A 251 -22.60 29.35 -31.88
CA ARG A 251 -23.43 30.45 -31.39
C ARG A 251 -23.07 31.81 -31.99
N ASN A 252 -21.77 32.06 -32.22
CA ASN A 252 -21.29 33.35 -32.68
C ASN A 252 -21.29 33.51 -34.21
N LYS A 253 -20.97 32.44 -34.93
CA LYS A 253 -20.77 32.48 -36.40
C LYS A 253 -21.83 31.73 -37.23
N GLY A 254 -22.69 30.96 -36.60
CA GLY A 254 -23.95 30.46 -37.16
C GLY A 254 -23.89 29.36 -38.23
N THR A 255 -22.71 28.90 -38.68
CA THR A 255 -22.61 27.87 -39.71
C THR A 255 -21.69 26.70 -39.31
N VAL A 256 -22.18 25.48 -39.51
CA VAL A 256 -21.43 24.24 -39.23
C VAL A 256 -20.28 24.05 -40.20
N GLU A 257 -20.38 24.57 -41.41
CA GLU A 257 -19.38 24.44 -42.48
C GLU A 257 -18.06 25.16 -42.14
N ASN A 258 -18.14 26.31 -41.51
CA ASN A 258 -16.96 27.06 -41.04
C ASN A 258 -16.35 26.48 -39.81
N LEU A 259 -17.08 25.70 -39.02
CA LEU A 259 -16.60 25.03 -37.83
C LEU A 259 -15.40 24.09 -38.17
N TYR A 260 -15.56 23.25 -39.19
CA TYR A 260 -14.49 22.31 -39.59
C TYR A 260 -13.23 23.02 -40.08
N LYS A 261 -13.37 24.15 -40.77
CA LYS A 261 -12.23 24.91 -41.33
C LYS A 261 -11.49 25.71 -40.27
N GLU A 262 -12.19 26.25 -39.27
CA GLU A 262 -11.62 27.23 -38.34
C GLU A 262 -11.25 26.58 -36.98
N ILE A 263 -11.98 25.58 -36.53
CA ILE A 263 -11.80 25.01 -35.15
C ILE A 263 -11.28 23.59 -35.14
N ALA A 264 -11.60 22.75 -36.12
CA ALA A 264 -11.19 21.34 -36.08
C ALA A 264 -9.66 21.16 -35.95
N LYS A 265 -8.88 21.93 -36.74
CA LYS A 265 -7.41 21.83 -36.66
C LYS A 265 -6.83 22.28 -35.32
N PRO A 266 -7.22 23.46 -34.76
CA PRO A 266 -6.78 23.85 -33.41
C PRO A 266 -7.17 22.87 -32.32
N ILE A 267 -8.40 22.33 -32.34
CA ILE A 267 -8.87 21.36 -31.35
C ILE A 267 -8.05 20.05 -31.44
N LEU A 268 -7.88 19.49 -32.65
CA LEU A 268 -7.09 18.29 -32.87
C LEU A 268 -5.64 18.48 -32.44
N LEU A 269 -5.04 19.63 -32.74
CA LEU A 269 -3.67 19.90 -32.32
C LEU A 269 -3.55 20.03 -30.80
N SER A 270 -4.51 20.73 -30.17
CA SER A 270 -4.59 20.87 -28.71
C SER A 270 -4.81 19.53 -28.02
N SER A 271 -5.73 18.71 -28.51
CA SER A 271 -6.00 17.39 -27.95
C SER A 271 -4.80 16.44 -28.13
N LEU A 272 -4.11 16.51 -29.26
CA LEU A 272 -2.91 15.70 -29.52
C LEU A 272 -1.77 16.09 -28.57
N THR A 273 -1.49 17.39 -28.41
CA THR A 273 -0.44 17.86 -27.49
C THR A 273 -0.76 17.51 -26.04
N THR A 274 -2.00 17.64 -25.63
CA THR A 274 -2.46 17.26 -24.29
C THR A 274 -2.36 15.75 -24.09
N ALA A 275 -2.78 14.94 -25.06
CA ALA A 275 -2.64 13.49 -25.00
C ALA A 275 -1.18 13.05 -24.91
N MET A 276 -0.28 13.67 -25.69
CA MET A 276 1.16 13.39 -25.60
C MET A 276 1.74 13.76 -24.22
N ALA A 277 1.32 14.86 -23.63
CA ALA A 277 1.73 15.24 -22.29
C ALA A 277 1.31 14.19 -21.24
N PHE A 278 0.09 13.65 -21.34
CA PHE A 278 -0.37 12.58 -20.46
C PHE A 278 0.39 11.26 -20.72
N LEU A 279 0.72 10.93 -21.96
CA LEU A 279 1.51 9.73 -22.27
C LEU A 279 2.94 9.79 -21.69
N CYS A 280 3.48 10.97 -21.39
CA CYS A 280 4.73 11.08 -20.65
C CYS A 280 4.69 10.43 -19.26
N LEU A 281 3.49 10.25 -18.67
CA LEU A 281 3.34 9.52 -17.41
C LEU A 281 3.69 8.03 -17.51
N LEU A 282 3.75 7.47 -18.72
CA LEU A 282 4.19 6.08 -18.94
C LEU A 282 5.63 5.83 -18.52
N PHE A 283 6.47 6.86 -18.51
CA PHE A 283 7.87 6.76 -18.09
C PHE A 283 8.05 6.75 -16.57
N LEU A 284 6.99 6.93 -15.79
CA LEU A 284 7.04 6.89 -14.33
C LEU A 284 6.98 5.43 -13.84
N LYS A 285 7.54 5.18 -12.65
CA LYS A 285 7.52 3.84 -12.02
C LYS A 285 6.18 3.47 -11.39
N SER A 286 5.28 4.42 -11.19
CA SER A 286 3.98 4.22 -10.57
C SER A 286 2.96 3.72 -11.60
N GLN A 287 2.46 2.50 -11.41
CA GLN A 287 1.44 1.91 -12.29
C GLN A 287 0.15 2.77 -12.31
N ALA A 288 -0.26 3.32 -11.17
CA ALA A 288 -1.43 4.20 -11.11
C ALA A 288 -1.30 5.44 -11.99
N LEU A 289 -0.09 6.04 -12.08
CA LEU A 289 0.16 7.18 -12.95
C LEU A 289 0.28 6.79 -14.42
N GLN A 290 0.82 5.60 -14.73
CA GLN A 290 0.82 5.07 -16.09
C GLN A 290 -0.60 4.83 -16.60
N ASP A 291 -1.45 4.19 -15.79
CA ASP A 291 -2.85 3.95 -16.12
C ASP A 291 -3.62 5.26 -16.30
N LEU A 292 -3.36 6.26 -15.45
CA LEU A 292 -3.88 7.61 -15.61
C LEU A 292 -3.45 8.23 -16.95
N GLY A 293 -2.17 8.09 -17.32
CA GLY A 293 -1.64 8.63 -18.57
C GLY A 293 -2.37 8.06 -19.80
N ILE A 294 -2.56 6.75 -19.83
CA ILE A 294 -3.30 6.06 -20.91
C ILE A 294 -4.76 6.52 -20.92
N PHE A 295 -5.42 6.47 -19.77
CA PHE A 295 -6.83 6.87 -19.64
C PHE A 295 -7.05 8.31 -20.10
N ALA A 296 -6.19 9.23 -19.62
CA ALA A 296 -6.28 10.64 -19.95
C ALA A 296 -6.07 10.91 -21.43
N ALA A 297 -5.02 10.34 -22.03
CA ALA A 297 -4.72 10.53 -23.43
C ALA A 297 -5.86 10.06 -24.34
N ILE A 298 -6.41 8.86 -24.08
CA ILE A 298 -7.52 8.30 -24.87
C ILE A 298 -8.81 9.09 -24.63
N SER A 299 -9.09 9.48 -23.39
CA SER A 299 -10.29 10.26 -23.06
C SER A 299 -10.31 11.62 -23.76
N VAL A 300 -9.16 12.32 -23.77
CA VAL A 300 -9.00 13.62 -24.44
C VAL A 300 -9.15 13.48 -25.95
N LEU A 301 -8.50 12.50 -26.58
CA LEU A 301 -8.64 12.24 -28.02
C LEU A 301 -10.04 11.77 -28.41
N GLY A 302 -10.69 10.97 -27.56
CA GLY A 302 -12.04 10.49 -27.82
C GLY A 302 -13.12 11.56 -27.64
N ALA A 303 -12.85 12.61 -26.88
CA ALA A 303 -13.77 13.73 -26.64
C ALA A 303 -13.57 14.90 -27.63
N SER A 304 -12.44 14.96 -28.35
CA SER A 304 -12.11 16.02 -29.33
C SER A 304 -12.61 15.69 -30.72
#